data_b72d9faf682f1890f4278f1c037d06d0
#
_entry.id   b72d9faf682f1890f4278f1c037d06d0
#
_cell.length_a   1.000
_cell.length_b   1.000
_cell.length_c   1.000
_cell.angle_alpha   90.00
_cell.angle_beta   90.00
_cell.angle_gamma   90.00
#
_symmetry.space_group_name_H-M   'P 1'
#
loop_
_entity.id
_entity.type
_entity.pdbx_description
1 polymer ?
#
loop_
_entity_poly.entity_id
_entity_poly.type
_entity_poly.pdbx_seq_one_letter_code
_entity_poly.pdbx_strand_id
1 'polypeptide(L)'
;MAREIKKTNPNLIELINKLNKKSKSEDAAIWKDVAQRLERSNRRTAEVNLSDIARYAEAGETILVPGKVLSNGDLTEKVDVVALKFSAKAQEKIESAGGECISIDEIIESNPKGSNIRIME
;
A
#
# COMPACT_ATOMS: atom_id res chain seq x y z
N MET A 1 2.60 -17.90 -19.30
CA MET A 1 2.63 -17.14 -19.06
C MET A 1 2.51 -16.38 -18.85
N ALA A 2 2.50 -16.50 -18.80
CA ALA A 2 2.62 -15.61 -18.46
C ALA A 2 2.44 -14.85 -18.30
N ARG A 3 2.56 -15.15 -18.38
CA ARG A 3 2.55 -14.30 -18.18
C ARG A 3 2.02 -13.71 -17.88
N GLU A 4 1.99 -13.78 -17.77
CA GLU A 4 1.62 -13.08 -17.45
C GLU A 4 1.20 -12.88 -16.78
N ILE A 5 1.32 -13.22 -16.49
CA ILE A 5 1.05 -13.01 -15.78
C ILE A 5 1.00 -12.66 -15.19
N LYS A 6 1.70 -13.03 -14.73
CA LYS A 6 1.62 -12.15 -14.28
C LYS A 6 0.55 -11.26 -14.04
N LYS A 7 0.69 -10.61 -14.58
CA LYS A 7 -0.39 -9.82 -14.62
C LYS A 7 -1.68 -10.54 -14.55
N THR A 8 -1.57 -11.76 -14.57
CA THR A 8 -2.69 -12.65 -14.48
C THR A 8 -2.92 -13.14 -13.06
N ASN A 9 -2.33 -12.49 -12.09
CA ASN A 9 -2.59 -12.81 -10.69
C ASN A 9 -4.06 -12.50 -10.36
N PRO A 10 -4.92 -13.50 -10.15
CA PRO A 10 -6.35 -13.26 -9.91
C PRO A 10 -6.60 -12.39 -8.67
N ASN A 11 -5.76 -12.53 -7.67
CA ASN A 11 -5.91 -11.73 -6.45
C ASN A 11 -5.69 -10.25 -6.72
N LEU A 12 -4.75 -9.94 -7.60
CA LEU A 12 -4.50 -8.55 -7.97
C LEU A 12 -5.64 -7.97 -8.79
N ILE A 13 -6.19 -8.77 -9.72
CA ILE A 13 -7.33 -8.35 -10.52
C ILE A 13 -8.54 -8.07 -9.64
N GLU A 14 -8.80 -8.95 -8.69
CA GLU A 14 -9.90 -8.79 -7.74
C GLU A 14 -9.71 -7.53 -6.91
N LEU A 15 -8.49 -7.27 -6.47
CA LEU A 15 -8.19 -6.10 -5.68
C LEU A 15 -8.43 -4.82 -6.47
N ILE A 16 -7.99 -4.77 -7.72
CA ILE A 16 -8.19 -3.61 -8.58
C ILE A 16 -9.68 -3.35 -8.77
N ASN A 17 -10.46 -4.40 -9.02
CA ASN A 17 -11.90 -4.27 -9.18
C ASN A 17 -12.57 -3.78 -7.89
N LYS A 18 -12.12 -4.28 -6.77
CA LYS A 18 -12.63 -3.87 -5.46
C LYS A 18 -12.34 -2.40 -5.19
N LEU A 19 -11.14 -1.95 -5.54
CA LEU A 19 -10.76 -0.55 -5.39
C LEU A 19 -11.62 0.37 -6.25
N ASN A 20 -11.87 -0.01 -7.49
CA ASN A 20 -12.71 0.77 -8.38
C ASN A 20 -14.15 0.86 -7.87
N LYS A 21 -14.68 -0.24 -7.37
CA LYS A 21 -16.02 -0.25 -6.79
C LYS A 21 -16.10 0.64 -5.55
N LYS A 22 -15.10 0.55 -4.68
CA LYS A 22 -15.08 1.34 -3.47
C LYS A 22 -14.97 2.83 -3.79
N SER A 23 -14.18 3.18 -4.80
CA SER A 23 -14.06 4.56 -5.21
C SER A 23 -15.43 5.15 -5.61
N LYS A 24 -16.22 4.36 -6.31
CA LYS A 24 -17.57 4.81 -6.73
C LYS A 24 -18.53 4.86 -5.55
N SER A 25 -18.55 3.81 -4.73
CA SER A 25 -19.53 3.72 -3.65
C SER A 25 -19.28 4.74 -2.55
N GLU A 26 -18.03 5.09 -2.30
CA GLU A 26 -17.66 6.04 -1.24
C GLU A 26 -17.34 7.43 -1.78
N ASP A 27 -17.39 7.60 -3.10
CA ASP A 27 -16.99 8.85 -3.74
C ASP A 27 -15.59 9.27 -3.28
N ALA A 28 -14.69 8.31 -3.24
CA ALA A 28 -13.33 8.51 -2.76
C ALA A 28 -12.33 8.24 -3.90
N ALA A 29 -11.84 9.31 -4.50
CA ALA A 29 -10.95 9.23 -5.66
C ALA A 29 -9.64 8.50 -5.38
N ILE A 30 -9.23 8.44 -4.12
CA ILE A 30 -7.97 7.79 -3.76
C ILE A 30 -7.95 6.32 -4.18
N TRP A 31 -9.08 5.62 -4.06
CA TRP A 31 -9.11 4.19 -4.42
C TRP A 31 -8.94 3.97 -5.92
N LYS A 32 -9.48 4.88 -6.71
CA LYS A 32 -9.29 4.82 -8.16
C LYS A 32 -7.82 5.07 -8.51
N ASP A 33 -7.19 6.02 -7.84
CA ASP A 33 -5.78 6.32 -8.04
C ASP A 33 -4.91 5.10 -7.71
N VAL A 34 -5.18 4.45 -6.58
CA VAL A 34 -4.45 3.24 -6.19
C VAL A 34 -4.66 2.14 -7.23
N ALA A 35 -5.89 1.95 -7.70
CA ALA A 35 -6.17 0.95 -8.72
C ALA A 35 -5.39 1.20 -10.00
N GLN A 36 -5.32 2.45 -10.44
CA GLN A 36 -4.57 2.81 -11.64
C GLN A 36 -3.08 2.56 -11.48
N ARG A 37 -2.53 2.84 -10.31
CA ARG A 37 -1.12 2.60 -10.05
C ARG A 37 -0.81 1.11 -10.06
N LEU A 38 -1.70 0.29 -9.53
CA LEU A 38 -1.54 -1.17 -9.57
C LEU A 38 -1.62 -1.70 -10.99
N GLU A 39 -2.51 -1.14 -11.80
CA GLU A 39 -2.66 -1.56 -13.20
C GLU A 39 -1.41 -1.25 -14.02
N ARG A 40 -0.77 -0.12 -13.76
CA ARG A 40 0.42 0.29 -14.50
C ARG A 40 1.67 -0.49 -14.12
N SER A 41 1.68 -1.05 -12.93
CA SER A 41 2.86 -1.73 -12.37
C SER A 41 2.95 -3.17 -12.84
N ASN A 42 2.97 -3.41 -14.13
CA ASN A 42 3.02 -4.75 -14.67
C ASN A 42 4.36 -5.44 -14.44
N ARG A 43 5.43 -4.73 -14.67
CA ARG A 43 6.78 -5.30 -14.60
C ARG A 43 7.55 -4.80 -13.41
N ARG A 44 7.23 -3.60 -12.99
CA ARG A 44 7.89 -2.99 -11.85
C ARG A 44 6.85 -2.62 -10.83
N THR A 45 6.79 -3.41 -9.82
CA THR A 45 5.99 -3.05 -8.66
C THR A 45 6.74 -1.96 -7.92
N ALA A 46 6.03 -0.97 -7.42
CA ALA A 46 6.66 0.07 -6.61
C ALA A 46 7.36 -0.58 -5.42
N GLU A 47 8.55 -0.09 -5.11
CA GLU A 47 9.31 -0.54 -3.95
C GLU A 47 9.74 0.67 -3.15
N VAL A 48 9.36 0.70 -1.88
CA VAL A 48 9.65 1.82 -1.00
C VAL A 48 10.35 1.29 0.23
N ASN A 49 11.44 1.92 0.60
CA ASN A 49 12.20 1.54 1.79
C ASN A 49 11.70 2.28 3.01
N LEU A 50 11.95 1.73 4.19
CA LEU A 50 11.57 2.39 5.44
C LEU A 50 12.22 3.77 5.59
N SER A 51 13.42 3.95 5.03
CA SER A 51 14.07 5.25 5.07
C SER A 51 13.27 6.31 4.32
N ASP A 52 12.61 5.93 3.23
CA ASP A 52 11.76 6.86 2.48
C ASP A 52 10.52 7.22 3.28
N ILE A 53 9.94 6.23 3.93
CA ILE A 53 8.77 6.44 4.77
C ILE A 53 9.13 7.37 5.94
N ALA A 54 10.26 7.10 6.59
CA ALA A 54 10.70 7.91 7.73
C ALA A 54 10.94 9.37 7.33
N ARG A 55 11.41 9.57 6.10
CA ARG A 55 11.73 10.92 5.62
C ARG A 55 10.50 11.76 5.31
N TYR A 56 9.47 11.15 4.75
CA TYR A 56 8.32 11.88 4.23
C TYR A 56 7.03 11.75 5.01
N ALA A 57 6.90 10.74 5.85
CA ALA A 57 5.66 10.54 6.61
C ALA A 57 5.51 11.60 7.69
N GLU A 58 4.29 12.09 7.84
CA GLU A 58 3.98 13.04 8.90
C GLU A 58 3.15 12.35 9.99
N ALA A 59 3.19 12.90 11.18
CA ALA A 59 2.48 12.31 12.31
C ALA A 59 0.98 12.18 12.01
N GLY A 60 0.43 11.02 12.30
CA GLY A 60 -0.99 10.76 12.09
C GLY A 60 -1.36 10.30 10.69
N GLU A 61 -0.39 10.26 9.76
CA GLU A 61 -0.66 9.78 8.42
C GLU A 61 -0.51 8.28 8.33
N THR A 62 -1.31 7.68 7.45
CA THR A 62 -1.13 6.29 7.04
C THR A 62 -0.49 6.31 5.66
N ILE A 63 0.60 5.59 5.49
CA ILE A 63 1.32 5.54 4.21
C ILE A 63 0.83 4.34 3.41
N LEU A 64 0.41 4.57 2.17
CA LEU A 64 -0.02 3.49 1.29
C LEU A 64 0.97 3.34 0.14
N VAL A 65 1.56 2.17 0.04
CA VAL A 65 2.52 1.83 -1.03
C VAL A 65 1.84 0.84 -1.97
N PRO A 66 1.59 1.21 -3.23
CA PRO A 66 0.98 0.27 -4.17
C PRO A 66 2.03 -0.70 -4.70
N GLY A 67 2.66 -1.43 -3.80
CA GLY A 67 3.73 -2.35 -4.11
C GLY A 67 4.31 -2.97 -2.85
N LYS A 68 5.64 -3.01 -2.79
CA LYS A 68 6.34 -3.68 -1.71
C LYS A 68 7.11 -2.72 -0.82
N VAL A 69 7.07 -2.96 0.47
CA VAL A 69 7.84 -2.19 1.44
C VAL A 69 9.08 -3.00 1.83
N LEU A 70 10.24 -2.38 1.68
CA LEU A 70 11.53 -3.00 1.96
C LEU A 70 12.12 -2.42 3.25
N SER A 71 13.06 -3.15 3.83
CA SER A 71 13.55 -2.88 5.18
C SER A 71 14.73 -1.93 5.28
N ASN A 72 15.19 -1.35 4.19
CA ASN A 72 16.35 -0.47 4.24
C ASN A 72 16.01 0.80 5.04
N GLY A 73 16.75 1.04 6.10
CA GLY A 73 16.50 2.15 7.01
C GLY A 73 15.74 1.71 8.25
N ASP A 74 15.42 2.66 9.09
CA ASP A 74 14.73 2.40 10.35
C ASP A 74 13.61 3.40 10.56
N LEU A 75 12.57 2.97 11.28
CA LEU A 75 11.51 3.85 11.73
C LEU A 75 11.71 4.11 13.21
N THR A 76 11.73 5.38 13.58
CA THR A 76 11.85 5.77 14.98
C THR A 76 10.51 6.20 15.56
N GLU A 77 9.54 6.45 14.72
CA GLU A 77 8.22 6.88 15.14
C GLU A 77 7.16 5.92 14.63
N LYS A 78 6.03 5.92 15.31
CA LYS A 78 4.90 5.09 14.93
C LYS A 78 4.32 5.55 13.58
N VAL A 79 4.30 4.65 12.61
CA VAL A 79 3.70 4.89 11.30
C VAL A 79 2.94 3.64 10.88
N ASP A 80 1.69 3.81 10.50
CA ASP A 80 0.91 2.70 9.94
C ASP A 80 1.18 2.66 8.44
N VAL A 81 1.47 1.48 7.93
CA VAL A 81 1.85 1.31 6.52
C VAL A 81 0.96 0.29 5.85
N VAL A 82 0.42 0.67 4.70
CA VAL A 82 -0.42 -0.20 3.88
C VAL A 82 0.35 -0.56 2.62
N ALA A 83 0.36 -1.82 2.24
CA ALA A 83 1.07 -2.25 1.03
C ALA A 83 0.52 -3.57 0.52
N LEU A 84 0.95 -3.96 -0.70
CA LEU A 84 0.66 -5.28 -1.23
C LEU A 84 1.48 -6.33 -0.49
N LYS A 85 2.73 -6.02 -0.22
CA LYS A 85 3.65 -6.93 0.45
C LYS A 85 4.63 -6.17 1.31
N PHE A 86 5.13 -6.84 2.33
CA PHE A 86 6.19 -6.33 3.20
C PHE A 86 7.28 -7.38 3.27
N SER A 87 8.54 -6.95 3.26
CA SER A 87 9.60 -7.90 3.58
C SER A 87 9.48 -8.25 5.06
N ALA A 88 9.99 -9.42 5.46
CA ALA A 88 9.88 -9.85 6.85
C ALA A 88 10.50 -8.83 7.81
N LYS A 89 11.66 -8.29 7.45
CA LYS A 89 12.32 -7.30 8.29
C LYS A 89 11.60 -5.96 8.31
N ALA A 90 10.98 -5.56 7.21
CA ALA A 90 10.20 -4.33 7.17
C ALA A 90 9.02 -4.42 8.12
N GLN A 91 8.31 -5.54 8.09
CA GLN A 91 7.18 -5.76 8.98
C GLN A 91 7.62 -5.70 10.43
N GLU A 92 8.73 -6.37 10.75
CA GLU A 92 9.28 -6.39 12.09
C GLU A 92 9.63 -4.99 12.59
N LYS A 93 10.28 -4.19 11.75
CA LYS A 93 10.68 -2.83 12.12
C LYS A 93 9.49 -1.90 12.31
N ILE A 94 8.48 -2.02 11.46
CA ILE A 94 7.26 -1.21 11.58
C ILE A 94 6.56 -1.53 12.89
N GLU A 95 6.41 -2.81 13.19
CA GLU A 95 5.74 -3.24 14.42
C GLU A 95 6.53 -2.86 15.66
N SER A 96 7.85 -2.95 15.59
CA SER A 96 8.72 -2.55 16.70
C SER A 96 8.61 -1.05 17.01
N ALA A 97 8.32 -0.24 16.00
CA ALA A 97 8.13 1.19 16.19
C ALA A 97 6.71 1.54 16.66
N GLY A 98 5.86 0.53 16.85
CA GLY A 98 4.49 0.72 17.33
C GLY A 98 3.45 0.86 16.25
N GLY A 99 3.85 0.77 14.98
CA GLY A 99 2.93 0.88 13.87
C GLY A 99 2.32 -0.45 13.48
N GLU A 100 1.48 -0.42 12.47
CA GLU A 100 0.83 -1.61 11.93
C GLU A 100 1.16 -1.80 10.46
N CYS A 101 1.23 -3.06 10.05
CA CYS A 101 1.33 -3.44 8.64
C CYS A 101 -0.05 -3.87 8.20
N ILE A 102 -0.61 -3.17 7.23
CA ILE A 102 -2.00 -3.36 6.81
C ILE A 102 -2.02 -3.73 5.33
N SER A 103 -2.87 -4.68 4.96
CA SER A 103 -3.05 -5.00 3.55
C SER A 103 -3.98 -3.97 2.91
N ILE A 104 -3.90 -3.84 1.59
CA ILE A 104 -4.77 -2.91 0.88
C ILE A 104 -6.24 -3.33 1.03
N ASP A 105 -6.51 -4.63 1.05
CA ASP A 105 -7.85 -5.14 1.31
C ASP A 105 -8.42 -4.68 2.64
N GLU A 106 -7.58 -4.70 3.66
CA GLU A 106 -7.99 -4.31 4.99
C GLU A 106 -8.28 -2.82 5.11
N ILE A 107 -7.42 -1.98 4.49
CA ILE A 107 -7.59 -0.54 4.61
C ILE A 107 -8.85 -0.05 3.90
N ILE A 108 -9.24 -0.70 2.81
CA ILE A 108 -10.47 -0.36 2.11
C ILE A 108 -11.68 -0.52 3.03
N GLU A 109 -11.66 -1.56 3.84
CA GLU A 109 -12.77 -1.86 4.75
C GLU A 109 -12.75 -1.00 6.02
N SER A 110 -11.55 -0.75 6.55
CA SER A 110 -11.43 0.00 7.80
C SER A 110 -11.46 1.51 7.61
N ASN A 111 -11.07 2.00 6.44
CA ASN A 111 -11.06 3.43 6.16
C ASN A 111 -11.58 3.69 4.74
N PRO A 112 -12.87 3.44 4.50
CA PRO A 112 -13.42 3.51 3.14
C PRO A 112 -13.38 4.90 2.51
N LYS A 113 -13.29 5.95 3.33
CA LYS A 113 -13.19 7.31 2.79
C LYS A 113 -11.76 7.70 2.44
N GLY A 114 -10.77 6.92 2.85
CA GLY A 114 -9.38 7.20 2.56
C GLY A 114 -8.82 8.41 3.30
N SER A 115 -9.32 8.68 4.48
CA SER A 115 -8.86 9.85 5.27
C SER A 115 -7.46 9.64 5.80
N ASN A 116 -6.63 10.69 5.70
CA ASN A 116 -5.26 10.70 6.22
C ASN A 116 -4.35 9.64 5.61
N ILE A 117 -4.64 9.23 4.40
CA ILE A 117 -3.80 8.28 3.67
C ILE A 117 -2.96 9.02 2.65
N ARG A 118 -1.67 8.75 2.66
CA ARG A 118 -0.73 9.32 1.71
C ARG A 118 -0.14 8.20 0.85
N ILE A 119 -0.25 8.34 -0.47
CA ILE A 119 0.31 7.36 -1.39
C ILE A 119 1.79 7.68 -1.61
N MET A 120 2.63 6.65 -1.51
CA MET A 120 4.06 6.80 -1.71
C MET A 120 4.56 5.69 -2.62
N GLU A 121 5.31 6.05 -3.66
CA GLU A 121 5.97 5.05 -4.51
C GLU A 121 7.37 5.48 -4.94
#